data_2cbb98d4df34fe05be90c64ecd196938
#
_entry.id   2cbb98d4df34fe05be90c64ecd196938
#
_cell.length_a   1.000
_cell.length_b   1.000
_cell.length_c   1.000
_cell.angle_alpha   90.00
_cell.angle_beta   90.00
_cell.angle_gamma   90.00
#
_symmetry.space_group_name_H-M   'P 1'
#
loop_
_entity.id
_entity.type
_entity.pdbx_description
1 polymer ?
#
loop_
_entity_poly.entity_id
_entity_poly.type
_entity_poly.pdbx_seq_one_letter_code
_entity_poly.pdbx_strand_id
1 'polypeptide(L)'
;RSLMLSQESLQQIDRELAKYPAERNRSAIMSALRIAQTELGWLSTETIEFVANYIDIPATQAMEVVTFYGMYNLKPVGKYKLAVCTNLPCALQGGVNTANYLLERLGISKLGGTSADGKFTVVEAECLGSCGDAPVLLLNNHKMCSFMTPEAIDKQLAELV
;
A
#
# COMPACT_ATOMS: atom_id res chain seq x y z
N ARG A 1 14.60 4.83 25.43
CA ARG A 1 13.48 5.12 24.50
C ARG A 1 13.71 4.28 23.27
N SER A 2 12.88 3.27 23.06
CA SER A 2 12.85 2.53 21.80
C SER A 2 12.55 3.54 20.68
N LEU A 3 13.45 3.67 19.71
CA LEU A 3 13.18 4.44 18.50
C LEU A 3 12.02 3.77 17.77
N MET A 4 11.04 4.53 17.31
CA MET A 4 9.88 4.00 16.59
C MET A 4 10.28 3.42 15.23
N LEU A 5 11.34 3.99 14.62
CA LEU A 5 11.97 3.52 13.38
C LEU A 5 13.44 3.18 13.62
N SER A 6 13.99 2.29 12.82
CA SER A 6 15.41 1.95 12.83
C SER A 6 16.29 3.14 12.41
N GLN A 7 17.56 3.12 12.81
CA GLN A 7 18.53 4.12 12.37
C GLN A 7 18.69 4.14 10.84
N GLU A 8 18.56 2.99 10.20
CA GLU A 8 18.64 2.88 8.75
C GLU A 8 17.49 3.65 8.08
N SER A 9 16.24 3.45 8.55
CA SER A 9 15.08 4.19 8.04
C SER A 9 15.20 5.68 8.28
N LEU A 10 15.68 6.11 9.46
CA LEU A 10 15.91 7.52 9.74
C LEU A 10 16.95 8.13 8.79
N GLN A 11 18.07 7.44 8.52
CA GLN A 11 19.05 7.89 7.54
C GLN A 11 18.50 7.95 6.11
N GLN A 12 17.59 7.04 5.74
CA GLN A 12 16.91 7.12 4.45
C GLN A 12 16.00 8.36 4.38
N ILE A 13 15.27 8.67 5.46
CA ILE A 13 14.44 9.88 5.53
C ILE A 13 15.31 11.13 5.43
N ASP A 14 16.46 11.18 6.12
CA ASP A 14 17.40 12.30 6.03
C ASP A 14 17.92 12.53 4.60
N ARG A 15 18.19 11.44 3.86
CA ARG A 15 18.57 11.54 2.44
C ARG A 15 17.45 12.11 1.57
N GLU A 16 16.20 11.76 1.86
CA GLU A 16 15.04 12.33 1.15
C GLU A 16 14.86 13.82 1.48
N LEU A 17 15.01 14.21 2.74
CA LEU A 17 14.99 15.62 3.16
C LEU A 17 16.07 16.45 2.48
N ALA A 18 17.29 15.91 2.38
CA ALA A 18 18.44 16.60 1.77
C ALA A 18 18.25 16.93 0.28
N LYS A 19 17.23 16.36 -0.39
CA LYS A 19 16.90 16.70 -1.79
C LYS A 19 16.17 18.02 -1.94
N TYR A 20 15.68 18.59 -0.84
CA TYR A 20 14.86 19.80 -0.83
C TYR A 20 15.52 20.91 0.00
N PRO A 21 15.23 22.20 -0.29
CA PRO A 21 15.62 23.30 0.59
C PRO A 21 15.06 23.14 2.00
N ALA A 22 15.75 23.66 3.01
CA ALA A 22 15.40 23.48 4.44
C ALA A 22 13.98 23.95 4.78
N GLU A 23 13.45 24.94 4.07
CA GLU A 23 12.09 25.45 4.24
C GLU A 23 11.03 24.63 3.48
N ARG A 24 11.42 23.54 2.80
CA ARG A 24 10.56 22.70 1.97
C ARG A 24 10.45 21.26 2.47
N ASN A 25 10.60 21.03 3.76
CA ASN A 25 10.54 19.71 4.40
C ASN A 25 9.26 18.93 4.03
N ARG A 26 8.13 19.62 3.88
CA ARG A 26 6.86 19.02 3.44
C ARG A 26 7.00 18.23 2.13
N SER A 27 7.91 18.60 1.25
CA SER A 27 8.12 17.90 -0.03
C SER A 27 8.64 16.47 0.16
N ALA A 28 9.24 16.14 1.30
CA ALA A 28 9.75 14.80 1.61
C ALA A 28 8.71 13.89 2.30
N ILE A 29 7.49 14.39 2.63
CA ILE A 29 6.52 13.64 3.46
C ILE A 29 6.13 12.29 2.86
N MET A 30 5.88 12.23 1.55
CA MET A 30 5.46 11.00 0.90
C MET A 30 6.56 9.93 0.97
N SER A 31 7.80 10.31 0.73
CA SER A 31 8.95 9.41 0.83
C SER A 31 9.18 8.96 2.27
N ALA A 32 9.10 9.86 3.24
CA ALA A 32 9.27 9.55 4.66
C ALA A 32 8.22 8.56 5.17
N LEU A 33 6.94 8.79 4.83
CA LEU A 33 5.85 7.87 5.18
C LEU A 33 6.01 6.51 4.50
N ARG A 34 6.45 6.47 3.23
CA ARG A 34 6.71 5.21 2.53
C ARG A 34 7.84 4.41 3.19
N ILE A 35 8.91 5.07 3.61
CA ILE A 35 10.01 4.42 4.32
C ILE A 35 9.52 3.82 5.63
N ALA A 36 8.77 4.59 6.43
CA ALA A 36 8.17 4.12 7.68
C ALA A 36 7.24 2.93 7.46
N GLN A 37 6.37 2.98 6.44
CA GLN A 37 5.47 1.88 6.10
C GLN A 37 6.22 0.64 5.63
N THR A 38 7.32 0.79 4.90
CA THR A 38 8.15 -0.34 4.46
C THR A 38 8.74 -1.10 5.63
N GLU A 39 9.16 -0.41 6.68
CA GLU A 39 9.68 -1.03 7.90
C GLU A 39 8.58 -1.66 8.76
N LEU A 40 7.47 -0.94 8.96
CA LEU A 40 6.44 -1.32 9.94
C LEU A 40 5.26 -2.10 9.33
N GLY A 41 5.14 -2.12 7.99
CA GLY A 41 4.05 -2.75 7.25
C GLY A 41 2.78 -1.88 7.15
N TRP A 42 2.55 -1.00 8.11
CA TRP A 42 1.42 -0.07 8.15
C TRP A 42 1.77 1.17 8.99
N LEU A 43 0.94 2.18 8.94
CA LEU A 43 1.15 3.46 9.61
C LEU A 43 0.08 3.67 10.70
N SER A 44 0.47 3.52 11.97
CA SER A 44 -0.37 3.95 13.09
C SER A 44 -0.39 5.48 13.20
N THR A 45 -1.36 6.02 13.94
CA THR A 45 -1.41 7.46 14.21
C THR A 45 -0.12 7.95 14.86
N GLU A 46 0.42 7.21 15.82
CA GLU A 46 1.67 7.53 16.49
C GLU A 46 2.86 7.52 15.52
N THR A 47 2.88 6.58 14.56
CA THR A 47 3.92 6.55 13.52
C THR A 47 3.83 7.76 12.60
N ILE A 48 2.62 8.15 12.18
CA ILE A 48 2.40 9.32 11.34
C ILE A 48 2.85 10.59 12.04
N GLU A 49 2.47 10.77 13.32
CA GLU A 49 2.91 11.89 14.16
C GLU A 49 4.42 11.90 14.35
N PHE A 50 5.03 10.75 14.60
CA PHE A 50 6.48 10.63 14.72
C PHE A 50 7.20 11.09 13.44
N VAL A 51 6.76 10.60 12.28
CA VAL A 51 7.35 10.98 10.99
C VAL A 51 7.19 12.47 10.73
N ALA A 52 5.99 13.02 10.98
CA ALA A 52 5.72 14.44 10.80
C ALA A 52 6.65 15.30 11.67
N ASN A 53 6.75 14.97 12.96
CA ASN A 53 7.66 15.66 13.90
C ASN A 53 9.13 15.51 13.49
N TYR A 54 9.53 14.35 12.99
CA TYR A 54 10.91 14.12 12.57
C TYR A 54 11.32 15.01 11.39
N ILE A 55 10.42 15.25 10.44
CA ILE A 55 10.67 16.13 9.30
C ILE A 55 10.23 17.59 9.52
N ASP A 56 9.84 17.93 10.75
CA ASP A 56 9.45 19.28 11.17
C ASP A 56 8.26 19.85 10.38
N ILE A 57 7.16 19.09 10.32
CA ILE A 57 5.87 19.54 9.77
C ILE A 57 4.71 19.23 10.73
N PRO A 58 3.58 19.94 10.65
CA PRO A 58 2.39 19.61 11.43
C PRO A 58 1.87 18.19 11.12
N ALA A 59 1.51 17.42 12.15
CA ALA A 59 0.96 16.07 12.00
C ALA A 59 -0.30 16.00 11.12
N THR A 60 -1.10 17.07 11.12
CA THR A 60 -2.29 17.20 10.25
C THR A 60 -1.92 17.12 8.75
N GLN A 61 -0.80 17.68 8.34
CA GLN A 61 -0.34 17.62 6.96
C GLN A 61 0.09 16.21 6.55
N ALA A 62 0.68 15.45 7.47
CA ALA A 62 0.99 14.04 7.23
C ALA A 62 -0.29 13.21 7.15
N MET A 63 -1.28 13.50 8.02
CA MET A 63 -2.58 12.82 8.03
C MET A 63 -3.36 13.07 6.73
N GLU A 64 -3.33 14.29 6.20
CA GLU A 64 -3.92 14.62 4.88
C GLU A 64 -3.36 13.72 3.77
N VAL A 65 -2.04 13.50 3.76
CA VAL A 65 -1.38 12.67 2.75
C VAL A 65 -1.77 11.21 2.87
N VAL A 66 -1.72 10.62 4.05
CA VAL A 66 -2.00 9.18 4.23
C VAL A 66 -3.47 8.82 4.03
N THR A 67 -4.38 9.77 4.24
CA THR A 67 -5.81 9.57 3.99
C THR A 67 -6.19 9.79 2.53
N PHE A 68 -5.43 10.59 1.79
CA PHE A 68 -5.67 10.88 0.39
C PHE A 68 -5.12 9.78 -0.53
N TYR A 69 -3.90 9.30 -0.30
CA TYR A 69 -3.24 8.33 -1.18
C TYR A 69 -3.48 6.89 -0.72
N GLY A 70 -4.13 6.08 -1.56
CA GLY A 70 -4.49 4.69 -1.28
C GLY A 70 -3.33 3.70 -1.11
N MET A 71 -2.07 4.14 -1.37
CA MET A 71 -0.89 3.29 -1.15
C MET A 71 -0.54 3.14 0.34
N TYR A 72 -1.00 4.05 1.21
CA TYR A 72 -0.73 3.99 2.64
C TYR A 72 -1.71 3.08 3.36
N ASN A 73 -1.19 2.25 4.24
CA ASN A 73 -1.95 1.31 5.05
C ASN A 73 -2.18 1.90 6.45
N LEU A 74 -3.42 2.29 6.76
CA LEU A 74 -3.80 2.87 8.06
C LEU A 74 -4.26 1.81 9.07
N LYS A 75 -4.23 0.54 8.67
CA LYS A 75 -4.51 -0.63 9.48
C LYS A 75 -3.50 -1.72 9.17
N PRO A 76 -3.25 -2.65 10.09
CA PRO A 76 -2.42 -3.81 9.81
C PRO A 76 -2.88 -4.53 8.53
N VAL A 77 -1.92 -4.87 7.69
CA VAL A 77 -2.14 -5.66 6.47
C VAL A 77 -1.32 -6.95 6.53
N GLY A 78 -1.72 -7.94 5.74
CA GLY A 78 -0.97 -9.18 5.62
C GLY A 78 0.39 -8.97 4.94
N LYS A 79 1.19 -10.02 4.93
CA LYS A 79 2.50 -10.04 4.25
C LYS A 79 2.38 -9.63 2.77
N TYR A 80 1.28 -9.98 2.13
CA TYR A 80 0.97 -9.67 0.74
C TYR A 80 -0.33 -8.86 0.66
N LYS A 81 -0.23 -7.62 0.18
CA LYS A 81 -1.37 -6.77 -0.12
C LYS A 81 -1.67 -6.86 -1.61
N LEU A 82 -2.88 -7.27 -1.95
CA LEU A 82 -3.38 -7.39 -3.32
C LEU A 82 -4.42 -6.28 -3.55
N ALA A 83 -4.03 -5.26 -4.29
CA ALA A 83 -4.89 -4.11 -4.60
C ALA A 83 -5.48 -4.28 -6.02
N VAL A 84 -6.76 -4.62 -6.12
CA VAL A 84 -7.44 -4.94 -7.40
C VAL A 84 -8.13 -3.72 -7.95
N CYS A 85 -7.86 -3.38 -9.21
CA CYS A 85 -8.56 -2.30 -9.89
C CYS A 85 -9.98 -2.73 -10.28
N THR A 86 -10.98 -1.98 -9.81
CA THR A 86 -12.40 -2.19 -10.11
C THR A 86 -13.04 -0.98 -10.81
N ASN A 87 -12.23 -0.03 -11.28
CA ASN A 87 -12.71 1.11 -12.06
C ASN A 87 -13.32 0.65 -13.36
N LEU A 88 -14.18 1.47 -13.96
CA LEU A 88 -15.06 1.09 -15.07
C LEU A 88 -14.37 0.29 -16.19
N PRO A 89 -13.22 0.70 -16.76
CA PRO A 89 -12.57 -0.09 -17.81
C PRO A 89 -12.15 -1.49 -17.34
N CYS A 90 -11.61 -1.62 -16.13
CA CYS A 90 -11.23 -2.91 -15.55
C CYS A 90 -12.46 -3.75 -15.17
N ALA A 91 -13.52 -3.12 -14.65
CA ALA A 91 -14.79 -3.79 -14.36
C ALA A 91 -15.40 -4.44 -15.58
N LEU A 92 -15.41 -3.75 -16.73
CA LEU A 92 -15.88 -4.28 -18.02
C LEU A 92 -15.05 -5.47 -18.50
N GLN A 93 -13.79 -5.58 -18.09
CA GLN A 93 -12.89 -6.69 -18.40
C GLN A 93 -12.81 -7.74 -17.28
N GLY A 94 -13.73 -7.72 -16.32
CA GLY A 94 -13.81 -8.71 -15.26
C GLY A 94 -13.07 -8.37 -13.95
N GLY A 95 -12.64 -7.12 -13.74
CA GLY A 95 -11.93 -6.70 -12.52
C GLY A 95 -12.71 -6.96 -11.24
N VAL A 96 -14.02 -6.77 -11.24
CA VAL A 96 -14.89 -7.12 -10.09
C VAL A 96 -14.92 -8.64 -9.85
N ASN A 97 -14.99 -9.44 -10.92
CA ASN A 97 -14.92 -10.89 -10.80
C ASN A 97 -13.57 -11.37 -10.25
N THR A 98 -12.47 -10.72 -10.67
CA THR A 98 -11.13 -10.94 -10.13
C THR A 98 -11.08 -10.67 -8.63
N ALA A 99 -11.64 -9.55 -8.18
CA ALA A 99 -11.71 -9.22 -6.76
C ALA A 99 -12.53 -10.27 -5.97
N ASN A 100 -13.71 -10.65 -6.46
CA ASN A 100 -14.55 -11.66 -5.82
C ASN A 100 -13.88 -13.03 -5.77
N TYR A 101 -13.22 -13.44 -6.86
CA TYR A 101 -12.47 -14.70 -6.91
C TYR A 101 -11.34 -14.74 -5.87
N LEU A 102 -10.59 -13.64 -5.72
CA LEU A 102 -9.55 -13.51 -4.68
C LEU A 102 -10.14 -13.63 -3.28
N LEU A 103 -11.25 -12.96 -2.99
CA LEU A 103 -11.92 -13.04 -1.70
C LEU A 103 -12.33 -14.48 -1.36
N GLU A 104 -12.98 -15.14 -2.31
CA GLU A 104 -13.42 -16.55 -2.16
C GLU A 104 -12.21 -17.48 -1.96
N ARG A 105 -11.20 -17.35 -2.82
CA ARG A 105 -10.00 -18.21 -2.81
C ARG A 105 -9.20 -18.11 -1.53
N LEU A 106 -9.19 -16.93 -0.90
CA LEU A 106 -8.46 -16.64 0.33
C LEU A 106 -9.32 -16.68 1.60
N GLY A 107 -10.60 -16.99 1.47
CA GLY A 107 -11.54 -17.06 2.60
C GLY A 107 -11.76 -15.70 3.28
N ILE A 108 -11.70 -14.59 2.51
CA ILE A 108 -11.85 -13.23 3.00
C ILE A 108 -13.29 -12.76 2.73
N SER A 109 -13.98 -12.28 3.76
CA SER A 109 -15.42 -11.94 3.67
C SER A 109 -15.74 -10.67 2.87
N LYS A 110 -14.79 -9.74 2.80
CA LYS A 110 -14.96 -8.44 2.11
C LYS A 110 -13.64 -7.80 1.74
N LEU A 111 -13.67 -6.87 0.79
CA LEU A 111 -12.53 -6.01 0.45
C LEU A 111 -12.05 -5.23 1.69
N GLY A 112 -10.75 -5.10 1.83
CA GLY A 112 -10.08 -4.56 3.02
C GLY A 112 -9.83 -5.61 4.11
N GLY A 113 -10.30 -6.85 3.93
CA GLY A 113 -10.07 -7.95 4.85
C GLY A 113 -8.74 -8.66 4.62
N THR A 114 -8.32 -9.41 5.65
CA THR A 114 -7.10 -10.23 5.65
C THR A 114 -7.46 -11.70 5.85
N SER A 115 -6.74 -12.60 5.17
CA SER A 115 -6.91 -14.05 5.32
C SER A 115 -6.64 -14.51 6.75
N ALA A 116 -7.25 -15.62 7.16
CA ALA A 116 -7.16 -16.13 8.53
C ALA A 116 -5.73 -16.45 8.99
N ASP A 117 -4.84 -16.80 8.04
CA ASP A 117 -3.42 -17.04 8.30
C ASP A 117 -2.58 -15.75 8.38
N GLY A 118 -3.20 -14.59 8.19
CA GLY A 118 -2.54 -13.28 8.22
C GLY A 118 -1.63 -12.98 7.02
N LYS A 119 -1.64 -13.82 5.99
CA LYS A 119 -0.71 -13.65 4.84
C LYS A 119 -1.20 -12.65 3.81
N PHE A 120 -2.49 -12.65 3.47
CA PHE A 120 -3.03 -11.89 2.35
C PHE A 120 -4.06 -10.86 2.80
N THR A 121 -3.93 -9.64 2.30
CA THR A 121 -4.97 -8.61 2.41
C THR A 121 -5.42 -8.22 1.00
N VAL A 122 -6.72 -8.27 0.73
CA VAL A 122 -7.30 -7.87 -0.57
C VAL A 122 -8.02 -6.55 -0.41
N VAL A 123 -7.60 -5.56 -1.18
CA VAL A 123 -8.21 -4.23 -1.18
C VAL A 123 -8.66 -3.83 -2.58
N GLU A 124 -9.63 -2.93 -2.64
CA GLU A 124 -9.99 -2.25 -3.87
C GLU A 124 -8.95 -1.17 -4.19
N ALA A 125 -8.57 -1.05 -5.44
CA ALA A 125 -7.72 0.02 -5.93
C ALA A 125 -8.49 0.91 -6.90
N GLU A 126 -8.17 2.20 -6.87
CA GLU A 126 -8.49 3.12 -7.95
C GLU A 126 -7.69 2.77 -9.21
N CYS A 127 -7.91 3.51 -10.30
CA CYS A 127 -7.25 3.24 -11.57
C CYS A 127 -5.72 3.15 -11.43
N LEU A 128 -5.17 2.00 -11.84
CA LEU A 128 -3.73 1.72 -11.83
C LEU A 128 -3.03 2.12 -13.15
N GLY A 129 -3.77 2.72 -14.10
CA GLY A 129 -3.23 3.18 -15.38
C GLY A 129 -2.91 2.06 -16.39
N SER A 130 -3.33 0.81 -16.14
CA SER A 130 -3.02 -0.36 -16.98
C SER A 130 -4.28 -1.01 -17.56
N CYS A 131 -5.23 -0.20 -18.01
CA CYS A 131 -6.54 -0.69 -18.49
C CYS A 131 -6.45 -1.64 -19.71
N GLY A 132 -5.40 -1.50 -20.52
CA GLY A 132 -5.15 -2.40 -21.66
C GLY A 132 -4.79 -3.82 -21.26
N ASP A 133 -4.34 -4.02 -20.03
CA ASP A 133 -3.91 -5.31 -19.49
C ASP A 133 -4.92 -5.89 -18.47
N ALA A 134 -6.11 -5.29 -18.42
CA ALA A 134 -7.13 -5.70 -17.45
C ALA A 134 -7.56 -7.19 -17.62
N PRO A 135 -7.93 -7.88 -16.52
CA PRO A 135 -7.96 -7.41 -15.14
C PRO A 135 -6.56 -7.24 -14.53
N VAL A 136 -6.35 -6.20 -13.72
CA VAL A 136 -5.05 -5.90 -13.11
C VAL A 136 -5.15 -5.78 -11.59
N LEU A 137 -4.08 -6.15 -10.93
CA LEU A 137 -3.87 -5.89 -9.50
C LEU A 137 -2.43 -5.43 -9.25
N LEU A 138 -2.24 -4.72 -8.15
CA LEU A 138 -0.95 -4.29 -7.67
C LEU A 138 -0.58 -5.06 -6.39
N LEU A 139 0.53 -5.80 -6.45
CA LEU A 139 1.06 -6.55 -5.32
C LEU A 139 2.04 -5.67 -4.53
N ASN A 140 1.77 -5.52 -3.23
CA ASN A 140 2.62 -4.79 -2.28
C ASN A 140 3.01 -3.37 -2.75
N ASN A 141 2.11 -2.67 -3.45
CA ASN A 141 2.30 -1.32 -3.99
C ASN A 141 3.41 -1.16 -5.04
N HIS A 142 4.00 -2.23 -5.57
CA HIS A 142 5.10 -2.09 -6.53
C HIS A 142 5.08 -3.07 -7.72
N LYS A 143 4.55 -4.28 -7.57
CA LYS A 143 4.51 -5.25 -8.68
C LYS A 143 3.13 -5.23 -9.34
N MET A 144 3.06 -4.72 -10.57
CA MET A 144 1.86 -4.83 -11.40
C MET A 144 1.69 -6.27 -11.88
N CYS A 145 0.49 -6.81 -11.71
CA CYS A 145 0.08 -8.11 -12.23
C CYS A 145 -1.04 -7.89 -13.24
N SER A 146 -0.78 -8.26 -14.48
CA SER A 146 -1.67 -8.04 -15.64
C SER A 146 -2.40 -9.32 -16.04
N PHE A 147 -3.54 -9.18 -16.71
CA PHE A 147 -4.35 -10.30 -17.22
C PHE A 147 -4.69 -11.34 -16.13
N MET A 148 -5.16 -10.85 -14.99
CA MET A 148 -5.38 -11.66 -13.79
C MET A 148 -6.70 -12.43 -13.87
N THR A 149 -6.70 -13.46 -14.75
CA THR A 149 -7.73 -14.49 -14.80
C THR A 149 -7.68 -15.38 -13.54
N PRO A 150 -8.71 -16.20 -13.24
CA PRO A 150 -8.66 -17.16 -12.13
C PRO A 150 -7.40 -18.04 -12.14
N GLU A 151 -6.99 -18.53 -13.31
CA GLU A 151 -5.80 -19.36 -13.46
C GLU A 151 -4.52 -18.58 -13.19
N ALA A 152 -4.43 -17.33 -13.63
CA ALA A 152 -3.30 -16.44 -13.37
C ALA A 152 -3.21 -16.09 -11.87
N ILE A 153 -4.36 -15.90 -11.20
CA ILE A 153 -4.45 -15.69 -9.76
C ILE A 153 -3.92 -16.91 -9.00
N ASP A 154 -4.40 -18.11 -9.33
CA ASP A 154 -3.97 -19.34 -8.66
C ASP A 154 -2.47 -19.55 -8.79
N LYS A 155 -1.91 -19.30 -9.99
CA LYS A 155 -0.46 -19.34 -10.22
C LYS A 155 0.28 -18.31 -9.35
N GLN A 156 -0.19 -17.05 -9.34
CA GLN A 156 0.44 -15.99 -8.56
C GLN A 156 0.40 -16.30 -7.06
N LEU A 157 -0.72 -16.80 -6.54
CA LEU A 157 -0.84 -17.19 -5.13
C LEU A 157 0.09 -18.34 -4.77
N ALA A 158 0.24 -19.33 -5.65
CA ALA A 158 1.17 -20.45 -5.44
C ALA A 158 2.64 -20.01 -5.37
N GLU A 159 3.03 -18.96 -6.09
CA GLU A 159 4.38 -18.39 -6.04
C GLU A 159 4.66 -17.60 -4.74
N LEU A 160 3.62 -17.21 -4.02
CA LEU A 160 3.74 -16.36 -2.81
C LEU A 160 3.68 -17.16 -1.50
N VAL A 161 3.50 -18.46 -1.55
CA VAL A 161 3.39 -19.35 -0.36
C VAL A 161 4.75 -19.75 0.20
#